data_5ace4f7867a757df2ae7af6f7bc5bf22
#
_entry.id   5ace4f7867a757df2ae7af6f7bc5bf22
#
_cell.length_a   1.000
_cell.length_b   1.000
_cell.length_c   1.000
_cell.angle_alpha   90.00
_cell.angle_beta   90.00
_cell.angle_gamma   90.00
#
_symmetry.space_group_name_H-M   'P 1'
#
loop_
_entity.id
_entity.type
_entity.pdbx_description
1 polymer ?
#
loop_
_entity_poly.entity_id
_entity_poly.type
_entity_poly.pdbx_seq_one_letter_code
_entity_poly.pdbx_strand_id
1 'polypeptide(L)'
;MALPIEDYALIGDTHTAALVGSDGSIDWLCLPRFDSGACFAALLGTAEHGRWLLAPADDGYRVRRRYRPGTLVLETEFTTDTGTVRIVDCMPPRQHHPHVVRLVEGVRGRVEMRMELVVRFDYGRVVPWVRRIDGALSLIAGPDALRLHTPVDTQGRDKTTVATFTVGEGGTTPFVLAWHPSHERAPRALDAAQAVAATEAWWRDWSTSESVTGPWAPAVERSLITLKALTYAPTGGIVAAPTTSLPEQLGGMRNWDYRYCWLRDATFTLDALMLAGHDAEARAWRDWLLRAVAGDPADLQIMYGPAGERRLTELTLDWLPGYQGAAPVRVGNAASGQLQLDVYGEVMDAMHQGRRAGIDHDLASWDLQRALLDFVESGWRQPDDGIWEVRGPRRHFTHSKVMAWVALDRAVKAVEQFALPGPVDRWKRARTEIHNEVCRKGYDPRRGTFTQSYGSRELDASLLLIPLVGFLPASDERVRGTIAAIQRELVTDGFVRRYSTSEGGEVDGLPAGEGAFLACTFWLADNLALAGRRDEAQAAFERLLALRNDVGLLAEEYDPAAKRLVGNFPQAFSHVGLINTAHNLTGVGPARHRHDT
;
A
#
# COMPACT_ATOMS: atom_id res chain seq x y z
N MET A 1 -13.78 -18.44 9.64
CA MET A 1 -13.94 -17.10 9.03
C MET A 1 -12.63 -16.38 9.22
N ALA A 2 -12.24 -15.50 8.29
CA ALA A 2 -11.07 -14.65 8.44
C ALA A 2 -11.18 -13.77 9.70
N LEU A 3 -10.03 -13.47 10.30
CA LEU A 3 -9.95 -12.56 11.44
C LEU A 3 -10.28 -11.11 11.02
N PRO A 4 -10.53 -10.20 11.96
CA PRO A 4 -10.46 -8.76 11.71
C PRO A 4 -9.20 -8.34 10.97
N ILE A 5 -9.28 -7.35 10.05
CA ILE A 5 -8.11 -6.87 9.29
C ILE A 5 -7.00 -6.41 10.24
N GLU A 6 -7.36 -5.74 11.30
CA GLU A 6 -6.46 -5.26 12.36
C GLU A 6 -5.75 -6.39 13.12
N ASP A 7 -6.19 -7.64 13.01
CA ASP A 7 -5.57 -8.79 13.64
C ASP A 7 -4.50 -9.47 12.77
N TYR A 8 -4.19 -8.91 11.60
CA TYR A 8 -3.12 -9.41 10.76
C TYR A 8 -1.83 -8.61 10.90
N ALA A 9 -0.70 -9.32 10.76
CA ALA A 9 0.64 -8.77 10.64
C ALA A 9 1.23 -9.14 9.27
N LEU A 10 2.15 -8.32 8.76
CA LEU A 10 2.83 -8.52 7.48
C LEU A 10 4.18 -9.18 7.70
N ILE A 11 4.54 -10.18 6.90
CA ILE A 11 5.91 -10.61 6.66
C ILE A 11 6.17 -10.60 5.15
N GLY A 12 7.38 -10.32 4.70
CA GLY A 12 7.68 -10.20 3.27
C GLY A 12 9.16 -10.31 2.95
N ASP A 13 9.46 -10.65 1.69
CA ASP A 13 10.81 -10.86 1.16
C ASP A 13 11.18 -9.85 0.06
N THR A 14 10.45 -8.74 -0.02
CA THR A 14 10.58 -7.68 -1.05
C THR A 14 10.21 -8.13 -2.48
N HIS A 15 9.56 -9.27 -2.65
CA HIS A 15 8.98 -9.71 -3.93
C HIS A 15 7.51 -10.12 -3.75
N THR A 16 7.17 -10.55 -2.55
CA THR A 16 5.83 -10.92 -2.11
C THR A 16 5.73 -10.77 -0.61
N ALA A 17 4.52 -10.94 -0.09
CA ALA A 17 4.26 -10.87 1.33
C ALA A 17 3.16 -11.84 1.76
N ALA A 18 3.18 -12.20 3.05
CA ALA A 18 2.15 -12.99 3.70
C ALA A 18 1.50 -12.22 4.83
N LEU A 19 0.22 -12.48 5.08
CA LEU A 19 -0.51 -11.97 6.24
C LEU A 19 -0.65 -13.07 7.30
N VAL A 20 -0.14 -12.78 8.49
CA VAL A 20 -0.13 -13.66 9.65
C VAL A 20 -1.16 -13.18 10.67
N GLY A 21 -2.18 -13.97 10.93
CA GLY A 21 -3.22 -13.70 11.91
C GLY A 21 -2.72 -13.82 13.35
N SER A 22 -3.43 -13.15 14.27
CA SER A 22 -3.16 -13.23 15.73
C SER A 22 -3.35 -14.64 16.29
N ASP A 23 -4.10 -15.49 15.61
CA ASP A 23 -4.27 -16.91 15.91
C ASP A 23 -3.12 -17.82 15.44
N GLY A 24 -2.11 -17.26 14.77
CA GLY A 24 -0.97 -17.98 14.20
C GLY A 24 -1.23 -18.58 12.81
N SER A 25 -2.33 -18.22 12.14
CA SER A 25 -2.61 -18.64 10.77
C SER A 25 -2.02 -17.67 9.75
N ILE A 26 -1.40 -18.17 8.67
CA ILE A 26 -1.12 -17.42 7.46
C ILE A 26 -2.31 -17.62 6.52
N ASP A 27 -3.12 -16.59 6.32
CA ASP A 27 -4.38 -16.65 5.57
C ASP A 27 -4.31 -16.02 4.19
N TRP A 28 -3.20 -15.33 3.89
CA TRP A 28 -2.93 -14.73 2.60
C TRP A 28 -1.47 -14.89 2.21
N LEU A 29 -1.22 -15.43 1.02
CA LEU A 29 0.12 -15.53 0.42
C LEU A 29 -0.01 -15.75 -1.08
N CYS A 30 0.58 -14.85 -1.87
CA CYS A 30 0.78 -14.99 -3.31
C CYS A 30 2.22 -15.39 -3.60
N LEU A 31 2.46 -16.33 -4.49
CA LEU A 31 3.80 -16.79 -4.88
C LEU A 31 3.90 -16.97 -6.38
N PRO A 32 5.02 -16.59 -7.02
CA PRO A 32 6.24 -16.05 -6.40
C PRO A 32 6.27 -14.52 -6.22
N ARG A 33 5.26 -13.79 -6.70
CA ARG A 33 5.20 -12.32 -6.68
C ARG A 33 3.92 -11.85 -5.99
N PHE A 34 3.86 -10.53 -5.67
CA PHE A 34 2.66 -9.91 -5.09
C PHE A 34 1.40 -10.18 -5.92
N ASP A 35 1.49 -10.04 -7.25
CA ASP A 35 0.40 -10.17 -8.21
C ASP A 35 0.17 -11.59 -8.77
N SER A 36 0.92 -12.57 -8.27
CA SER A 36 0.73 -13.99 -8.62
C SER A 36 -0.55 -14.56 -7.99
N GLY A 37 -0.97 -15.73 -8.46
CA GLY A 37 -2.05 -16.50 -7.84
C GLY A 37 -1.75 -16.82 -6.37
N ALA A 38 -2.76 -16.66 -5.51
CA ALA A 38 -2.59 -16.99 -4.11
C ALA A 38 -2.55 -18.53 -3.90
N CYS A 39 -1.65 -18.99 -3.03
CA CYS A 39 -1.63 -20.36 -2.53
C CYS A 39 -2.31 -20.48 -1.15
N PHE A 40 -2.48 -19.36 -0.45
CA PHE A 40 -3.33 -19.21 0.71
C PHE A 40 -4.29 -18.03 0.47
N ALA A 41 -5.60 -18.29 0.50
CA ALA A 41 -6.65 -17.32 0.26
C ALA A 41 -7.79 -17.40 1.28
N ALA A 42 -7.54 -17.96 2.47
CA ALA A 42 -8.52 -18.03 3.56
C ALA A 42 -9.01 -16.64 3.99
N LEU A 43 -8.18 -15.60 3.80
CA LEU A 43 -8.55 -14.20 4.03
C LEU A 43 -9.82 -13.78 3.28
N LEU A 44 -10.01 -14.27 2.04
CA LEU A 44 -11.16 -13.96 1.18
C LEU A 44 -12.20 -15.09 1.17
N GLY A 45 -12.10 -16.04 2.10
CA GLY A 45 -12.97 -17.20 2.13
C GLY A 45 -13.01 -17.90 3.48
N THR A 46 -12.63 -19.17 3.46
CA THR A 46 -12.54 -20.04 4.64
C THR A 46 -11.20 -20.76 4.65
N ALA A 47 -10.89 -21.47 5.73
CA ALA A 47 -9.70 -22.32 5.83
C ALA A 47 -9.52 -23.26 4.60
N GLU A 48 -10.63 -23.68 3.99
CA GLU A 48 -10.60 -24.58 2.83
C GLU A 48 -10.06 -23.93 1.55
N HIS A 49 -10.00 -22.60 1.49
CA HIS A 49 -9.41 -21.85 0.38
C HIS A 49 -7.89 -21.64 0.54
N GLY A 50 -7.29 -22.27 1.55
CA GLY A 50 -5.85 -22.27 1.78
C GLY A 50 -5.43 -21.40 2.95
N ARG A 51 -4.75 -22.04 3.93
CA ARG A 51 -4.10 -21.38 5.08
C ARG A 51 -2.96 -22.22 5.63
N TRP A 52 -2.15 -21.62 6.49
CA TRP A 52 -1.16 -22.34 7.26
C TRP A 52 -1.24 -21.96 8.75
N LEU A 53 -2.01 -22.70 9.51
CA LEU A 53 -2.15 -22.51 10.95
C LEU A 53 -1.02 -23.19 11.70
N LEU A 54 -0.48 -22.50 12.70
CA LEU A 54 0.45 -23.00 13.69
C LEU A 54 0.12 -22.35 15.03
N ALA A 55 -0.45 -23.12 15.96
CA ALA A 55 -1.02 -22.60 17.22
C ALA A 55 -0.95 -23.66 18.32
N PRO A 56 -1.14 -23.30 19.62
CA PRO A 56 -1.40 -24.27 20.66
C PRO A 56 -2.58 -25.18 20.32
N ALA A 57 -2.53 -26.43 20.75
CA ALA A 57 -3.60 -27.42 20.51
C ALA A 57 -4.88 -27.08 21.29
N ASP A 58 -4.73 -26.48 22.47
CA ASP A 58 -5.82 -25.95 23.28
C ASP A 58 -6.11 -24.50 22.89
N ASP A 59 -7.38 -24.13 22.74
CA ASP A 59 -7.81 -22.79 22.37
C ASP A 59 -7.80 -21.79 23.57
N GLY A 60 -7.53 -22.26 24.80
CA GLY A 60 -7.46 -21.44 26.01
C GLY A 60 -6.12 -20.69 26.17
N TYR A 61 -5.78 -19.79 25.27
CA TYR A 61 -4.51 -19.05 25.33
C TYR A 61 -4.70 -17.53 25.23
N ARG A 62 -3.70 -16.79 25.72
CA ARG A 62 -3.55 -15.34 25.48
C ARG A 62 -2.45 -15.11 24.47
N VAL A 63 -2.65 -14.11 23.59
CA VAL A 63 -1.71 -13.77 22.51
C VAL A 63 -1.10 -12.41 22.74
N ARG A 64 0.19 -12.27 22.43
CA ARG A 64 0.90 -11.00 22.31
C ARG A 64 1.77 -11.06 21.07
N ARG A 65 1.70 -10.02 20.25
CA ARG A 65 2.51 -9.92 19.02
C ARG A 65 3.39 -8.69 19.06
N ARG A 66 4.53 -8.79 18.39
CA ARG A 66 5.39 -7.65 18.10
C ARG A 66 6.33 -7.98 16.95
N TYR A 67 6.80 -6.98 16.24
CA TYR A 67 8.00 -7.13 15.45
C TYR A 67 9.25 -6.98 16.33
N ARG A 68 10.34 -7.67 15.97
CA ARG A 68 11.66 -7.34 16.52
C ARG A 68 12.04 -5.93 16.08
N PRO A 69 12.64 -5.11 16.97
CA PRO A 69 12.94 -3.70 16.67
C PRO A 69 13.75 -3.55 15.37
N GLY A 70 13.35 -2.60 14.51
CA GLY A 70 13.99 -2.33 13.22
C GLY A 70 13.81 -3.41 12.16
N THR A 71 12.84 -4.34 12.32
CA THR A 71 12.70 -5.48 11.41
C THR A 71 11.25 -5.75 11.00
N LEU A 72 11.09 -6.68 10.03
CA LEU A 72 9.83 -7.33 9.67
C LEU A 72 9.79 -8.80 10.17
N VAL A 73 10.57 -9.14 11.18
CA VAL A 73 10.54 -10.44 11.87
C VAL A 73 9.47 -10.38 12.95
N LEU A 74 8.40 -11.15 12.79
CA LEU A 74 7.24 -11.16 13.68
C LEU A 74 7.45 -12.17 14.79
N GLU A 75 7.19 -11.78 16.03
CA GLU A 75 7.06 -12.66 17.17
C GLU A 75 5.59 -12.73 17.61
N THR A 76 5.01 -13.92 17.62
CA THR A 76 3.68 -14.20 18.19
C THR A 76 3.86 -15.11 19.39
N GLU A 77 3.57 -14.62 20.59
CA GLU A 77 3.70 -15.36 21.83
C GLU A 77 2.32 -15.83 22.32
N PHE A 78 2.21 -17.13 22.55
CA PHE A 78 1.01 -17.77 23.09
C PHE A 78 1.28 -18.23 24.52
N THR A 79 0.46 -17.77 25.47
CA THR A 79 0.52 -18.18 26.86
C THR A 79 -0.70 -19.04 27.18
N THR A 80 -0.46 -20.30 27.50
CA THR A 80 -1.44 -21.32 27.92
C THR A 80 -1.30 -21.60 29.42
N ASP A 81 -2.17 -22.42 29.98
CA ASP A 81 -2.07 -22.89 31.37
C ASP A 81 -0.83 -23.75 31.61
N THR A 82 -0.31 -24.45 30.58
CA THR A 82 0.83 -25.38 30.68
C THR A 82 2.18 -24.74 30.37
N GLY A 83 2.19 -23.55 29.76
CA GLY A 83 3.43 -22.89 29.38
C GLY A 83 3.25 -21.71 28.43
N THR A 84 4.38 -21.25 27.92
CA THR A 84 4.45 -20.17 26.92
C THR A 84 5.30 -20.61 25.75
N VAL A 85 4.78 -20.40 24.55
CA VAL A 85 5.48 -20.68 23.29
C VAL A 85 5.50 -19.43 22.45
N ARG A 86 6.57 -19.24 21.67
CA ARG A 86 6.72 -18.14 20.70
C ARG A 86 6.88 -18.71 19.30
N ILE A 87 6.15 -18.16 18.34
CA ILE A 87 6.40 -18.39 16.92
C ILE A 87 7.13 -17.19 16.37
N VAL A 88 8.26 -17.41 15.73
CA VAL A 88 9.02 -16.40 15.01
C VAL A 88 8.80 -16.61 13.53
N ASP A 89 8.08 -15.69 12.91
CA ASP A 89 7.70 -15.72 11.49
C ASP A 89 8.52 -14.72 10.69
N CYS A 90 9.11 -15.14 9.58
CA CYS A 90 9.75 -14.25 8.63
C CYS A 90 9.77 -14.82 7.21
N MET A 91 9.98 -13.95 6.24
CA MET A 91 10.37 -14.29 4.88
C MET A 91 11.76 -13.70 4.64
N PRO A 92 12.80 -14.57 4.51
CA PRO A 92 14.16 -14.09 4.23
C PRO A 92 14.22 -13.31 2.92
N PRO A 93 14.99 -12.21 2.86
CA PRO A 93 15.19 -11.45 1.62
C PRO A 93 15.55 -12.37 0.47
N ARG A 94 14.83 -12.26 -0.64
CA ARG A 94 14.90 -13.26 -1.71
C ARG A 94 16.23 -13.23 -2.44
N GLN A 95 16.86 -14.40 -2.55
CA GLN A 95 17.98 -14.62 -3.45
C GLN A 95 17.51 -15.27 -4.77
N HIS A 96 16.86 -16.44 -4.69
CA HIS A 96 16.34 -17.19 -5.84
C HIS A 96 14.88 -17.59 -5.63
N HIS A 97 14.59 -18.35 -4.59
CA HIS A 97 13.26 -18.86 -4.28
C HIS A 97 12.69 -18.19 -3.04
N PRO A 98 11.37 -17.92 -3.00
CA PRO A 98 10.72 -17.44 -1.79
C PRO A 98 10.67 -18.53 -0.72
N HIS A 99 10.88 -18.10 0.51
CA HIS A 99 10.77 -18.96 1.68
C HIS A 99 9.90 -18.29 2.75
N VAL A 100 9.06 -19.08 3.40
CA VAL A 100 8.40 -18.69 4.65
C VAL A 100 9.01 -19.54 5.75
N VAL A 101 9.59 -18.88 6.75
CA VAL A 101 10.21 -19.53 7.91
C VAL A 101 9.33 -19.27 9.12
N ARG A 102 8.95 -20.35 9.80
CA ARG A 102 8.22 -20.33 11.06
C ARG A 102 8.99 -21.15 12.09
N LEU A 103 9.58 -20.49 13.09
CA LEU A 103 10.36 -21.14 14.14
C LEU A 103 9.58 -21.11 15.45
N VAL A 104 9.19 -22.27 15.97
CA VAL A 104 8.48 -22.40 17.24
C VAL A 104 9.50 -22.56 18.37
N GLU A 105 9.44 -21.68 19.36
CA GLU A 105 10.37 -21.65 20.51
C GLU A 105 9.59 -21.86 21.81
N GLY A 106 10.01 -22.82 22.63
CA GLY A 106 9.49 -23.00 23.99
C GLY A 106 10.08 -21.96 24.95
N VAL A 107 9.27 -21.03 25.42
CA VAL A 107 9.70 -19.93 26.32
C VAL A 107 9.64 -20.37 27.77
N ARG A 108 8.59 -21.12 28.17
CA ARG A 108 8.39 -21.61 29.53
C ARG A 108 7.48 -22.83 29.53
N GLY A 109 7.76 -23.81 30.38
CA GLY A 109 6.93 -24.99 30.56
C GLY A 109 6.88 -25.88 29.34
N ARG A 110 5.71 -26.45 29.03
CA ARG A 110 5.53 -27.38 27.92
C ARG A 110 4.19 -27.17 27.27
N VAL A 111 4.19 -26.88 25.96
CA VAL A 111 2.97 -26.59 25.20
C VAL A 111 2.80 -27.59 24.07
N GLU A 112 1.63 -28.19 23.98
CA GLU A 112 1.23 -28.99 22.82
C GLU A 112 0.77 -28.05 21.71
N MET A 113 1.31 -28.26 20.49
CA MET A 113 1.08 -27.44 19.31
C MET A 113 0.34 -28.25 18.25
N ARG A 114 -0.52 -27.57 17.49
CA ARG A 114 -1.13 -28.10 16.26
C ARG A 114 -0.67 -27.33 15.04
N MET A 115 -0.51 -28.03 13.93
CA MET A 115 -0.23 -27.48 12.61
C MET A 115 -1.28 -27.95 11.62
N GLU A 116 -1.85 -27.04 10.85
CA GLU A 116 -2.74 -27.33 9.72
C GLU A 116 -2.22 -26.58 8.48
N LEU A 117 -1.79 -27.30 7.46
CA LEU A 117 -1.36 -26.74 6.18
C LEU A 117 -2.34 -27.14 5.09
N VAL A 118 -3.14 -26.18 4.68
CA VAL A 118 -4.11 -26.30 3.58
C VAL A 118 -3.57 -25.48 2.40
N VAL A 119 -2.85 -26.14 1.49
CA VAL A 119 -2.40 -25.48 0.26
C VAL A 119 -3.49 -25.60 -0.80
N ARG A 120 -3.84 -24.45 -1.40
CA ARG A 120 -4.77 -24.34 -2.51
C ARG A 120 -4.24 -23.28 -3.48
N PHE A 121 -3.69 -23.70 -4.59
CA PHE A 121 -3.23 -22.77 -5.62
C PHE A 121 -4.40 -22.10 -6.33
N ASP A 122 -4.11 -21.06 -7.11
CA ASP A 122 -5.07 -20.29 -7.89
C ASP A 122 -6.26 -19.83 -7.03
N TYR A 123 -5.94 -19.09 -5.96
CA TYR A 123 -6.97 -18.51 -5.06
C TYR A 123 -7.95 -19.52 -4.48
N GLY A 124 -7.44 -20.63 -3.98
CA GLY A 124 -8.28 -21.64 -3.32
C GLY A 124 -8.83 -22.73 -4.25
N ARG A 125 -8.64 -22.64 -5.56
CA ARG A 125 -9.29 -23.50 -6.54
C ARG A 125 -8.58 -24.83 -6.76
N VAL A 126 -7.26 -24.85 -6.75
CA VAL A 126 -6.47 -26.02 -7.17
C VAL A 126 -5.84 -26.74 -5.99
N VAL A 127 -6.25 -27.98 -5.76
CA VAL A 127 -5.70 -28.86 -4.73
C VAL A 127 -4.40 -29.49 -5.25
N PRO A 128 -3.25 -29.37 -4.53
CA PRO A 128 -1.99 -29.92 -4.98
C PRO A 128 -1.95 -31.46 -4.83
N TRP A 129 -1.09 -32.08 -5.64
CA TRP A 129 -0.64 -33.43 -5.40
C TRP A 129 0.48 -33.42 -4.34
N VAL A 130 0.25 -34.09 -3.21
CA VAL A 130 1.17 -34.09 -2.06
C VAL A 130 1.94 -35.43 -2.00
N ARG A 131 3.25 -35.34 -1.91
CA ARG A 131 4.14 -36.50 -1.76
C ARG A 131 5.25 -36.21 -0.76
N ARG A 132 5.75 -37.24 -0.09
CA ARG A 132 6.98 -37.15 0.69
C ARG A 132 8.18 -37.57 -0.19
N ILE A 133 9.14 -36.67 -0.36
CA ILE A 133 10.34 -36.85 -1.17
C ILE A 133 11.52 -36.35 -0.34
N ASP A 134 12.56 -37.18 -0.17
CA ASP A 134 13.80 -36.85 0.56
C ASP A 134 13.52 -36.21 1.94
N GLY A 135 12.58 -36.77 2.69
CA GLY A 135 12.25 -36.33 4.04
C GLY A 135 11.36 -35.05 4.11
N ALA A 136 11.07 -34.37 2.98
CA ALA A 136 10.22 -33.21 2.93
C ALA A 136 8.89 -33.49 2.22
N LEU A 137 7.85 -32.66 2.48
CA LEU A 137 6.62 -32.70 1.70
C LEU A 137 6.78 -31.86 0.43
N SER A 138 6.40 -32.44 -0.71
CA SER A 138 6.31 -31.76 -2.00
C SER A 138 4.85 -31.66 -2.40
N LEU A 139 4.38 -30.43 -2.69
CA LEU A 139 3.00 -30.11 -3.02
C LEU A 139 2.99 -29.42 -4.39
N ILE A 140 2.52 -30.10 -5.42
CA ILE A 140 2.64 -29.67 -6.83
C ILE A 140 1.27 -29.51 -7.45
N ALA A 141 1.09 -28.37 -8.16
CA ALA A 141 -0.09 -28.16 -9.02
C ALA A 141 0.28 -27.27 -10.23
N GLY A 142 0.23 -27.83 -11.41
CA GLY A 142 0.58 -27.10 -12.65
C GLY A 142 2.02 -26.59 -12.62
N PRO A 143 2.23 -25.28 -12.85
CA PRO A 143 3.59 -24.69 -12.85
C PRO A 143 4.18 -24.51 -11.46
N ASP A 144 3.39 -24.63 -10.40
CA ASP A 144 3.76 -24.28 -9.03
C ASP A 144 4.10 -25.49 -8.19
N ALA A 145 5.14 -25.38 -7.38
CA ALA A 145 5.50 -26.37 -6.38
C ALA A 145 5.87 -25.69 -5.06
N LEU A 146 5.38 -26.27 -3.96
CA LEU A 146 5.82 -25.94 -2.60
C LEU A 146 6.57 -27.11 -1.98
N ARG A 147 7.55 -26.79 -1.14
CA ARG A 147 8.30 -27.78 -0.39
C ARG A 147 8.33 -27.40 1.09
N LEU A 148 7.75 -28.26 1.93
CA LEU A 148 7.78 -28.09 3.39
C LEU A 148 8.86 -28.95 4.00
N HIS A 149 9.79 -28.32 4.70
CA HIS A 149 10.80 -28.95 5.54
C HIS A 149 10.45 -28.75 7.02
N THR A 150 10.34 -29.83 7.76
CA THR A 150 10.14 -29.84 9.23
C THR A 150 10.55 -31.20 9.79
N PRO A 151 11.09 -31.26 11.03
CA PRO A 151 11.34 -32.50 11.72
C PRO A 151 10.08 -33.18 12.28
N VAL A 152 8.92 -32.47 12.23
CA VAL A 152 7.65 -32.97 12.79
C VAL A 152 7.03 -33.99 11.84
N ASP A 153 6.54 -35.10 12.40
CA ASP A 153 5.74 -36.05 11.64
C ASP A 153 4.41 -35.44 11.21
N THR A 154 4.18 -35.46 9.90
CA THR A 154 2.98 -34.90 9.29
C THR A 154 2.10 -35.98 8.68
N GLN A 155 0.79 -35.81 8.78
CA GLN A 155 -0.23 -36.72 8.25
C GLN A 155 -1.15 -35.99 7.27
N GLY A 156 -1.58 -36.69 6.21
CA GLY A 156 -2.63 -36.20 5.33
C GLY A 156 -4.01 -36.59 5.87
N ARG A 157 -4.88 -35.60 6.03
CA ARG A 157 -6.29 -35.80 6.42
C ARG A 157 -7.16 -34.86 5.57
N ASP A 158 -8.13 -35.38 4.83
CA ASP A 158 -9.12 -34.59 4.07
C ASP A 158 -8.47 -33.47 3.21
N LYS A 159 -7.46 -33.82 2.42
CA LYS A 159 -6.68 -32.89 1.58
C LYS A 159 -5.98 -31.76 2.36
N THR A 160 -5.76 -31.96 3.64
CA THR A 160 -5.01 -31.09 4.57
C THR A 160 -3.82 -31.86 5.12
N THR A 161 -2.70 -31.20 5.30
CA THR A 161 -1.57 -31.75 6.05
C THR A 161 -1.65 -31.28 7.50
N VAL A 162 -1.69 -32.21 8.44
CA VAL A 162 -1.82 -31.92 9.87
C VAL A 162 -0.66 -32.51 10.66
N ALA A 163 -0.36 -31.88 11.78
CA ALA A 163 0.60 -32.42 12.78
C ALA A 163 0.22 -31.93 14.17
N THR A 164 0.56 -32.76 15.18
CA THR A 164 0.57 -32.38 16.59
C THR A 164 1.94 -32.69 17.15
N PHE A 165 2.51 -31.76 17.91
CA PHE A 165 3.83 -31.89 18.49
C PHE A 165 3.93 -31.08 19.76
N THR A 166 4.92 -31.37 20.59
CA THR A 166 5.10 -30.68 21.87
C THR A 166 6.42 -29.92 21.89
N VAL A 167 6.40 -28.68 22.36
CA VAL A 167 7.60 -27.87 22.56
C VAL A 167 7.79 -27.61 24.05
N GLY A 168 8.93 -28.04 24.60
CA GLY A 168 9.35 -27.75 25.97
C GLY A 168 10.23 -26.52 26.04
N GLU A 169 10.40 -25.99 27.26
CA GLU A 169 11.26 -24.83 27.53
C GLU A 169 12.68 -25.01 26.94
N GLY A 170 13.16 -24.00 26.22
CA GLY A 170 14.45 -24.02 25.49
C GLY A 170 14.46 -24.85 24.21
N GLY A 171 13.40 -25.61 23.92
CA GLY A 171 13.25 -26.39 22.69
C GLY A 171 12.86 -25.50 21.50
N THR A 172 13.26 -25.92 20.28
CA THR A 172 12.91 -25.26 19.02
C THR A 172 12.38 -26.27 18.01
N THR A 173 11.38 -25.88 17.22
CA THR A 173 10.83 -26.69 16.14
C THR A 173 10.67 -25.83 14.88
N PRO A 174 11.48 -26.10 13.84
CA PRO A 174 11.44 -25.32 12.60
C PRO A 174 10.43 -25.86 11.60
N PHE A 175 9.83 -24.91 10.85
CA PHE A 175 9.05 -25.16 9.64
C PHE A 175 9.53 -24.19 8.55
N VAL A 176 9.92 -24.72 7.40
CA VAL A 176 10.38 -23.92 6.25
C VAL A 176 9.59 -24.33 5.02
N LEU A 177 8.79 -23.42 4.50
CA LEU A 177 8.05 -23.59 3.25
C LEU A 177 8.76 -22.81 2.14
N ALA A 178 9.13 -23.51 1.06
CA ALA A 178 9.77 -22.92 -0.11
C ALA A 178 8.90 -23.11 -1.36
N TRP A 179 8.83 -22.09 -2.22
CA TRP A 179 8.23 -22.22 -3.55
C TRP A 179 9.31 -22.34 -4.62
N HIS A 180 9.01 -23.10 -5.67
CA HIS A 180 9.82 -23.15 -6.89
C HIS A 180 8.94 -23.52 -8.10
N PRO A 181 9.35 -23.21 -9.35
CA PRO A 181 8.70 -23.76 -10.55
C PRO A 181 8.71 -25.28 -10.50
N SER A 182 7.57 -25.91 -10.80
CA SER A 182 7.39 -27.37 -10.64
C SER A 182 8.32 -28.21 -11.51
N HIS A 183 8.82 -27.64 -12.63
CA HIS A 183 9.77 -28.26 -13.55
C HIS A 183 11.23 -28.08 -13.15
N GLU A 184 11.51 -27.27 -12.14
CA GLU A 184 12.86 -27.06 -11.62
C GLU A 184 13.16 -27.95 -10.43
N ARG A 185 14.45 -28.07 -10.12
CA ARG A 185 14.88 -28.79 -8.92
C ARG A 185 14.44 -28.02 -7.68
N ALA A 186 13.85 -28.74 -6.72
CA ALA A 186 13.47 -28.16 -5.44
C ALA A 186 14.66 -27.50 -4.72
N PRO A 187 14.46 -26.33 -4.08
CA PRO A 187 15.50 -25.66 -3.30
C PRO A 187 15.96 -26.54 -2.12
N ARG A 188 17.20 -26.31 -1.69
CA ARG A 188 17.75 -26.99 -0.50
C ARG A 188 17.04 -26.46 0.75
N ALA A 189 16.96 -27.29 1.78
CA ALA A 189 16.47 -26.87 3.08
C ALA A 189 17.35 -25.73 3.64
N LEU A 190 16.71 -24.70 4.18
CA LEU A 190 17.38 -23.64 4.95
C LEU A 190 17.47 -24.05 6.41
N ASP A 191 18.55 -23.68 7.08
CA ASP A 191 18.58 -23.64 8.54
C ASP A 191 17.68 -22.47 9.01
N ALA A 192 16.61 -22.81 9.70
CA ALA A 192 15.60 -21.82 10.10
C ALA A 192 16.15 -20.77 11.08
N ALA A 193 16.97 -21.17 12.04
CA ALA A 193 17.54 -20.24 13.01
C ALA A 193 18.53 -19.28 12.35
N GLN A 194 19.38 -19.79 11.46
CA GLN A 194 20.29 -18.96 10.68
C GLN A 194 19.52 -18.03 9.73
N ALA A 195 18.45 -18.50 9.10
CA ALA A 195 17.61 -17.69 8.21
C ALA A 195 16.91 -16.55 8.96
N VAL A 196 16.38 -16.81 10.16
CA VAL A 196 15.81 -15.76 11.03
C VAL A 196 16.87 -14.73 11.40
N ALA A 197 18.07 -15.18 11.87
CA ALA A 197 19.14 -14.27 12.26
C ALA A 197 19.64 -13.40 11.08
N ALA A 198 19.80 -14.01 9.90
CA ALA A 198 20.21 -13.29 8.68
C ALA A 198 19.14 -12.29 8.21
N THR A 199 17.84 -12.66 8.30
CA THR A 199 16.72 -11.76 7.98
C THR A 199 16.68 -10.56 8.92
N GLU A 200 16.88 -10.81 10.22
CA GLU A 200 16.92 -9.75 11.23
C GLU A 200 18.09 -8.80 11.01
N ALA A 201 19.27 -9.32 10.72
CA ALA A 201 20.44 -8.49 10.43
C ALA A 201 20.24 -7.63 9.18
N TRP A 202 19.67 -8.19 8.10
CA TRP A 202 19.38 -7.47 6.86
C TRP A 202 18.40 -6.32 7.07
N TRP A 203 17.30 -6.57 7.82
CA TRP A 203 16.32 -5.52 8.11
C TRP A 203 16.90 -4.42 8.99
N ARG A 204 17.70 -4.76 10.01
CA ARG A 204 18.35 -3.76 10.87
C ARG A 204 19.35 -2.91 10.11
N ASP A 205 20.15 -3.53 9.24
CA ASP A 205 21.07 -2.80 8.38
C ASP A 205 20.33 -1.79 7.49
N TRP A 206 19.21 -2.22 6.92
CA TRP A 206 18.39 -1.35 6.09
C TRP A 206 17.66 -0.26 6.89
N SER A 207 17.10 -0.57 8.05
CA SER A 207 16.27 0.37 8.83
C SER A 207 17.09 1.39 9.62
N THR A 208 18.39 1.20 9.75
CA THR A 208 19.28 2.14 10.46
C THR A 208 19.38 3.44 9.67
N SER A 209 18.60 4.44 10.07
CA SER A 209 18.63 5.79 9.51
C SER A 209 18.68 6.81 10.63
N GLU A 210 19.68 7.69 10.60
CA GLU A 210 19.81 8.80 11.55
C GLU A 210 18.81 9.94 11.28
N SER A 211 18.11 9.91 10.15
CA SER A 211 17.18 10.97 9.72
C SER A 211 15.81 10.89 10.41
N VAL A 212 15.44 9.72 10.95
CA VAL A 212 14.14 9.53 11.61
C VAL A 212 14.24 9.90 13.08
N THR A 213 13.86 11.13 13.41
CA THR A 213 13.92 11.68 14.78
C THR A 213 12.57 12.26 15.21
N GLY A 214 12.43 12.53 16.52
CA GLY A 214 11.23 13.17 17.06
C GLY A 214 10.24 12.21 17.74
N PRO A 215 9.10 12.74 18.22
CA PRO A 215 8.18 11.97 19.07
C PRO A 215 7.50 10.80 18.35
N TRP A 216 7.42 10.83 17.03
CA TRP A 216 6.76 9.83 16.21
C TRP A 216 7.73 8.89 15.48
N ALA A 217 9.03 8.97 15.78
CA ALA A 217 10.09 8.17 15.14
C ALA A 217 9.77 6.67 15.07
N PRO A 218 9.26 5.99 16.12
CA PRO A 218 8.91 4.56 16.02
C PRO A 218 7.77 4.27 15.03
N ALA A 219 6.84 5.21 14.84
CA ALA A 219 5.75 5.06 13.89
C ALA A 219 6.23 5.27 12.45
N VAL A 220 7.10 6.24 12.23
CA VAL A 220 7.75 6.52 10.94
C VAL A 220 8.64 5.34 10.53
N GLU A 221 9.49 4.83 11.43
CA GLU A 221 10.32 3.64 11.17
C GLU A 221 9.47 2.43 10.75
N ARG A 222 8.40 2.12 11.49
CA ARG A 222 7.49 1.03 11.13
C ARG A 222 6.87 1.24 9.76
N SER A 223 6.46 2.46 9.43
CA SER A 223 5.89 2.80 8.14
C SER A 223 6.90 2.66 7.00
N LEU A 224 8.14 3.06 7.19
CA LEU A 224 9.24 2.88 6.21
C LEU A 224 9.52 1.39 5.96
N ILE A 225 9.61 0.57 7.02
CA ILE A 225 9.79 -0.89 6.90
C ILE A 225 8.60 -1.49 6.13
N THR A 226 7.38 -1.02 6.35
CA THR A 226 6.20 -1.48 5.61
C THR A 226 6.30 -1.12 4.12
N LEU A 227 6.69 0.12 3.77
CA LEU A 227 6.91 0.53 2.38
C LEU A 227 8.01 -0.29 1.70
N LYS A 228 9.11 -0.56 2.42
CA LYS A 228 10.17 -1.45 1.91
C LYS A 228 9.66 -2.86 1.65
N ALA A 229 8.82 -3.39 2.54
CA ALA A 229 8.21 -4.71 2.36
C ALA A 229 7.27 -4.78 1.16
N LEU A 230 6.62 -3.66 0.79
CA LEU A 230 5.74 -3.52 -0.38
C LEU A 230 6.50 -3.18 -1.67
N THR A 231 7.81 -2.98 -1.60
CA THR A 231 8.66 -2.73 -2.77
C THR A 231 8.98 -4.04 -3.47
N TYR A 232 8.73 -4.11 -4.77
CA TYR A 232 9.20 -5.21 -5.62
C TYR A 232 10.65 -4.96 -6.00
N ALA A 233 11.58 -5.50 -5.23
CA ALA A 233 13.01 -5.22 -5.31
C ALA A 233 13.63 -5.37 -6.70
N PRO A 234 13.23 -6.34 -7.56
CA PRO A 234 13.83 -6.47 -8.90
C PRO A 234 13.64 -5.26 -9.80
N THR A 235 12.62 -4.44 -9.58
CA THR A 235 12.29 -3.32 -10.47
C THR A 235 12.21 -1.97 -9.76
N GLY A 236 11.99 -1.97 -8.45
CA GLY A 236 11.75 -0.78 -7.65
C GLY A 236 10.27 -0.36 -7.57
N GLY A 237 9.35 -1.06 -8.25
CA GLY A 237 7.91 -0.80 -8.15
C GLY A 237 7.38 -1.03 -6.75
N ILE A 238 6.48 -0.17 -6.28
CA ILE A 238 5.87 -0.28 -4.95
C ILE A 238 4.38 -0.56 -5.13
N VAL A 239 3.91 -1.72 -4.66
CA VAL A 239 2.50 -2.08 -4.74
C VAL A 239 1.69 -1.31 -3.69
N ALA A 240 0.46 -0.92 -4.04
CA ALA A 240 -0.41 -0.18 -3.13
C ALA A 240 -0.77 -0.99 -1.88
N ALA A 241 -0.96 -2.31 -2.03
CA ALA A 241 -1.10 -3.26 -0.93
C ALA A 241 -0.74 -4.68 -1.42
N PRO A 242 -0.41 -5.63 -0.52
CA PRO A 242 -0.13 -7.02 -0.91
C PRO A 242 -1.40 -7.84 -1.09
N THR A 243 -2.58 -7.24 -0.91
CA THR A 243 -3.90 -7.90 -0.92
C THR A 243 -4.75 -7.45 -2.09
N THR A 244 -5.77 -8.23 -2.38
CA THR A 244 -6.89 -7.87 -3.23
C THR A 244 -8.19 -8.00 -2.47
N SER A 245 -9.19 -7.25 -2.91
CA SER A 245 -10.62 -7.45 -2.59
C SER A 245 -10.98 -7.44 -1.10
N LEU A 246 -10.15 -6.82 -0.26
CA LEU A 246 -10.60 -6.41 1.07
C LEU A 246 -11.54 -5.21 0.90
N PRO A 247 -12.74 -5.24 1.50
CA PRO A 247 -13.80 -4.29 1.19
C PRO A 247 -13.59 -2.92 1.84
N GLU A 248 -13.92 -1.85 1.11
CA GLU A 248 -14.03 -0.48 1.65
C GLU A 248 -15.22 -0.34 2.63
N GLN A 249 -16.18 -1.26 2.54
CA GLN A 249 -17.31 -1.40 3.47
C GLN A 249 -17.59 -2.88 3.74
N LEU A 250 -17.72 -3.27 4.99
CA LEU A 250 -18.03 -4.66 5.36
C LEU A 250 -19.34 -5.12 4.69
N GLY A 251 -19.28 -6.24 3.96
CA GLY A 251 -20.37 -6.76 3.14
C GLY A 251 -20.65 -5.97 1.86
N GLY A 252 -19.84 -4.97 1.53
CA GLY A 252 -19.99 -4.10 0.36
C GLY A 252 -19.41 -4.68 -0.93
N MET A 253 -19.54 -3.90 -2.01
CA MET A 253 -19.13 -4.28 -3.37
C MET A 253 -17.86 -3.58 -3.85
N ARG A 254 -17.32 -2.63 -3.08
CA ARG A 254 -16.09 -1.88 -3.40
C ARG A 254 -14.88 -2.67 -2.94
N ASN A 255 -14.50 -3.65 -3.78
CA ASN A 255 -13.48 -4.67 -3.50
C ASN A 255 -12.50 -4.70 -4.67
N TRP A 256 -11.29 -4.09 -4.52
CA TRP A 256 -10.37 -3.86 -5.62
C TRP A 256 -9.04 -4.58 -5.43
N ASP A 257 -8.36 -4.87 -6.55
CA ASP A 257 -7.02 -5.45 -6.51
C ASP A 257 -5.95 -4.36 -6.39
N TYR A 258 -5.21 -4.32 -5.27
CA TYR A 258 -4.20 -3.32 -4.96
C TYR A 258 -2.76 -3.84 -5.06
N ARG A 259 -2.57 -5.01 -5.64
CA ARG A 259 -1.23 -5.60 -5.82
C ARG A 259 -0.46 -5.00 -6.99
N TYR A 260 -0.80 -3.78 -7.39
CA TYR A 260 -0.24 -3.01 -8.49
C TYR A 260 0.35 -1.68 -7.99
N CYS A 261 1.10 -1.02 -8.88
CA CYS A 261 1.78 0.24 -8.60
C CYS A 261 1.02 1.40 -9.25
N TRP A 262 0.51 2.34 -8.44
CA TRP A 262 -0.18 3.55 -8.91
C TRP A 262 0.79 4.70 -9.14
N LEU A 263 0.62 5.42 -10.26
CA LEU A 263 1.39 6.64 -10.53
C LEU A 263 1.00 7.79 -9.60
N ARG A 264 -0.24 7.87 -9.15
CA ARG A 264 -0.76 8.86 -8.20
C ARG A 264 0.08 8.91 -6.91
N ASP A 265 0.52 7.78 -6.43
CA ASP A 265 1.21 7.65 -5.15
C ASP A 265 2.72 7.96 -5.27
N ALA A 266 3.20 8.21 -6.52
CA ALA A 266 4.60 8.27 -6.84
C ALA A 266 5.36 9.37 -6.10
N THR A 267 4.86 10.61 -6.15
CA THR A 267 5.53 11.76 -5.55
C THR A 267 5.60 11.64 -4.03
N PHE A 268 4.49 11.31 -3.41
CA PHE A 268 4.42 11.19 -1.95
C PHE A 268 5.31 10.08 -1.42
N THR A 269 5.40 8.95 -2.14
CA THR A 269 6.30 7.84 -1.79
C THR A 269 7.76 8.24 -1.95
N LEU A 270 8.11 8.93 -3.03
CA LEU A 270 9.46 9.43 -3.25
C LEU A 270 9.88 10.40 -2.14
N ASP A 271 9.02 11.36 -1.78
CA ASP A 271 9.26 12.29 -0.69
C ASP A 271 9.49 11.55 0.63
N ALA A 272 8.65 10.57 0.96
CA ALA A 272 8.78 9.79 2.20
C ALA A 272 10.13 9.04 2.29
N LEU A 273 10.57 8.43 1.19
CA LEU A 273 11.86 7.71 1.13
C LEU A 273 13.05 8.67 1.23
N MET A 274 13.02 9.80 0.50
CA MET A 274 14.12 10.79 0.52
C MET A 274 14.25 11.46 1.89
N LEU A 275 13.14 11.85 2.52
CA LEU A 275 13.15 12.45 3.85
C LEU A 275 13.72 11.51 4.91
N ALA A 276 13.56 10.21 4.71
CA ALA A 276 14.11 9.18 5.57
C ALA A 276 15.55 8.76 5.21
N GLY A 277 16.15 9.36 4.17
CA GLY A 277 17.51 9.03 3.72
C GLY A 277 17.64 7.72 2.95
N HIS A 278 16.53 7.15 2.45
CA HIS A 278 16.53 5.93 1.63
C HIS A 278 16.68 6.24 0.13
N ASP A 279 17.81 6.87 -0.23
CA ASP A 279 18.09 7.33 -1.60
C ASP A 279 18.15 6.19 -2.62
N ALA A 280 18.58 4.99 -2.22
CA ALA A 280 18.65 3.85 -3.11
C ALA A 280 17.26 3.40 -3.56
N GLU A 281 16.31 3.33 -2.64
CA GLU A 281 14.90 3.01 -2.90
C GLU A 281 14.23 4.11 -3.72
N ALA A 282 14.50 5.37 -3.38
CA ALA A 282 13.99 6.51 -4.12
C ALA A 282 14.46 6.49 -5.59
N ARG A 283 15.75 6.16 -5.85
CA ARG A 283 16.28 5.99 -7.21
C ARG A 283 15.64 4.80 -7.93
N ALA A 284 15.52 3.65 -7.26
CA ALA A 284 14.92 2.46 -7.85
C ALA A 284 13.45 2.70 -8.24
N TRP A 285 12.69 3.39 -7.38
CA TRP A 285 11.31 3.79 -7.66
C TRP A 285 11.21 4.77 -8.83
N ARG A 286 12.05 5.81 -8.84
CA ARG A 286 12.14 6.76 -9.97
C ARG A 286 12.44 6.04 -11.29
N ASP A 287 13.40 5.12 -11.29
CA ASP A 287 13.80 4.38 -12.49
C ASP A 287 12.69 3.43 -12.95
N TRP A 288 11.96 2.82 -12.01
CA TRP A 288 10.75 2.07 -12.32
C TRP A 288 9.70 2.98 -12.98
N LEU A 289 9.44 4.14 -12.40
CA LEU A 289 8.47 5.11 -12.91
C LEU A 289 8.80 5.52 -14.36
N LEU A 290 10.06 5.86 -14.66
CA LEU A 290 10.48 6.20 -16.01
C LEU A 290 10.23 5.06 -17.01
N ARG A 291 10.50 3.82 -16.62
CA ARG A 291 10.21 2.65 -17.48
C ARG A 291 8.71 2.42 -17.66
N ALA A 292 7.92 2.58 -16.63
CA ALA A 292 6.48 2.39 -16.67
C ALA A 292 5.79 3.40 -17.60
N VAL A 293 6.21 4.67 -17.55
CA VAL A 293 5.63 5.74 -18.38
C VAL A 293 6.24 5.85 -19.78
N ALA A 294 7.30 5.07 -20.07
CA ALA A 294 7.92 5.09 -21.38
C ALA A 294 6.94 4.57 -22.46
N GLY A 295 6.71 5.38 -23.50
CA GLY A 295 5.79 5.06 -24.60
C GLY A 295 5.05 6.30 -25.11
N ASP A 296 3.93 6.08 -25.80
CA ASP A 296 3.04 7.17 -26.21
C ASP A 296 2.36 7.78 -24.96
N PRO A 297 2.51 9.09 -24.72
CA PRO A 297 1.85 9.75 -23.61
C PRO A 297 0.32 9.59 -23.59
N ALA A 298 -0.33 9.43 -24.73
CA ALA A 298 -1.76 9.22 -24.82
C ALA A 298 -2.21 7.86 -24.25
N ASP A 299 -1.30 6.89 -24.21
CA ASP A 299 -1.52 5.52 -23.71
C ASP A 299 -1.04 5.35 -22.26
N LEU A 300 -0.72 6.42 -21.55
CA LEU A 300 -0.29 6.37 -20.17
C LEU A 300 -1.40 5.78 -19.29
N GLN A 301 -1.08 4.71 -18.56
CA GLN A 301 -2.00 4.11 -17.60
C GLN A 301 -1.82 4.72 -16.21
N ILE A 302 -2.85 4.65 -15.39
CA ILE A 302 -2.82 5.16 -14.02
C ILE A 302 -2.08 4.22 -13.07
N MET A 303 -2.00 2.93 -13.43
CA MET A 303 -1.33 1.89 -12.66
C MET A 303 -0.71 0.83 -13.58
N TYR A 304 0.28 0.12 -13.04
CA TYR A 304 1.04 -0.92 -13.73
C TYR A 304 1.29 -2.09 -12.80
N GLY A 305 1.60 -3.27 -13.36
CA GLY A 305 2.12 -4.39 -12.59
C GLY A 305 3.47 -4.05 -11.91
N PRO A 306 3.92 -4.84 -10.92
CA PRO A 306 5.15 -4.56 -10.18
C PRO A 306 6.40 -4.46 -11.06
N ALA A 307 6.44 -5.15 -12.21
CA ALA A 307 7.54 -5.05 -13.16
C ALA A 307 7.25 -4.10 -14.35
N GLY A 308 6.14 -3.35 -14.32
CA GLY A 308 5.72 -2.43 -15.37
C GLY A 308 4.74 -3.05 -16.38
N GLU A 309 4.11 -4.17 -16.04
CA GLU A 309 3.11 -4.80 -16.88
C GLU A 309 1.89 -3.90 -17.08
N ARG A 310 1.44 -3.80 -18.35
CA ARG A 310 0.32 -2.94 -18.75
C ARG A 310 -1.03 -3.67 -18.78
N ARG A 311 -1.04 -5.00 -18.88
CA ARG A 311 -2.27 -5.77 -18.97
C ARG A 311 -2.72 -6.23 -17.59
N LEU A 312 -3.68 -5.52 -17.03
CA LEU A 312 -4.24 -5.76 -15.70
C LEU A 312 -5.72 -6.16 -15.79
N THR A 313 -6.02 -7.11 -16.65
CA THR A 313 -7.40 -7.55 -16.92
C THR A 313 -8.13 -7.94 -15.65
N GLU A 314 -9.22 -7.25 -15.34
CA GLU A 314 -10.06 -7.53 -14.18
C GLU A 314 -10.89 -8.80 -14.43
N LEU A 315 -10.84 -9.71 -13.48
CA LEU A 315 -11.59 -10.97 -13.46
C LEU A 315 -12.28 -11.11 -12.09
N THR A 316 -13.48 -11.67 -12.08
CA THR A 316 -14.19 -12.04 -10.85
C THR A 316 -13.93 -13.51 -10.51
N LEU A 317 -13.68 -13.78 -9.24
CA LEU A 317 -13.46 -15.12 -8.69
C LEU A 317 -14.73 -15.58 -7.94
N ASP A 318 -15.69 -16.12 -8.69
CA ASP A 318 -17.03 -16.45 -8.18
C ASP A 318 -17.07 -17.58 -7.14
N TRP A 319 -15.97 -18.35 -7.00
CA TRP A 319 -15.86 -19.42 -6.01
C TRP A 319 -15.39 -18.93 -4.63
N LEU A 320 -14.96 -17.68 -4.51
CA LEU A 320 -14.60 -17.06 -3.24
C LEU A 320 -15.77 -16.21 -2.72
N PRO A 321 -16.21 -16.41 -1.47
CA PRO A 321 -17.32 -15.63 -0.90
C PRO A 321 -16.94 -14.18 -0.59
N GLY A 322 -15.64 -13.84 -0.61
CA GLY A 322 -15.11 -12.55 -0.19
C GLY A 322 -14.93 -12.43 1.33
N TYR A 323 -14.15 -11.44 1.74
CA TYR A 323 -13.88 -11.14 3.14
C TYR A 323 -15.20 -10.82 3.87
N GLN A 324 -15.53 -11.66 4.87
CA GLN A 324 -16.79 -11.55 5.62
C GLN A 324 -18.05 -11.47 4.73
N GLY A 325 -18.01 -12.12 3.56
CA GLY A 325 -19.10 -12.14 2.59
C GLY A 325 -19.17 -10.91 1.67
N ALA A 326 -18.17 -10.05 1.67
CA ALA A 326 -18.07 -8.93 0.74
C ALA A 326 -17.66 -9.39 -0.66
N ALA A 327 -18.60 -9.36 -1.58
CA ALA A 327 -18.43 -9.81 -2.96
C ALA A 327 -18.69 -8.65 -3.95
N PRO A 328 -18.13 -8.71 -5.16
CA PRO A 328 -17.33 -9.78 -5.74
C PRO A 328 -15.86 -9.76 -5.29
N VAL A 329 -15.17 -10.90 -5.35
CA VAL A 329 -13.71 -10.97 -5.26
C VAL A 329 -13.14 -10.74 -6.66
N ARG A 330 -12.19 -9.79 -6.78
CA ARG A 330 -11.58 -9.42 -8.07
C ARG A 330 -10.07 -9.66 -8.05
N VAL A 331 -9.53 -9.98 -9.22
CA VAL A 331 -8.11 -9.94 -9.55
C VAL A 331 -7.94 -9.15 -10.83
N GLY A 332 -6.84 -8.40 -10.94
CA GLY A 332 -6.76 -7.38 -11.99
C GLY A 332 -7.55 -6.11 -11.61
N ASN A 333 -7.39 -5.03 -12.39
CA ASN A 333 -8.07 -3.78 -12.12
C ASN A 333 -8.43 -3.03 -13.42
N ALA A 334 -9.73 -2.92 -13.69
CA ALA A 334 -10.25 -2.29 -14.91
C ALA A 334 -9.99 -0.76 -14.97
N ALA A 335 -9.70 -0.12 -13.83
CA ALA A 335 -9.35 1.29 -13.81
C ALA A 335 -8.02 1.58 -14.54
N SER A 336 -7.18 0.56 -14.79
CA SER A 336 -5.95 0.71 -15.60
C SER A 336 -6.20 1.30 -17.00
N GLY A 337 -7.41 1.17 -17.55
CA GLY A 337 -7.80 1.76 -18.84
C GLY A 337 -8.40 3.16 -18.79
N GLN A 338 -8.45 3.80 -17.60
CA GLN A 338 -8.99 5.14 -17.45
C GLN A 338 -8.00 6.23 -17.90
N LEU A 339 -8.53 7.36 -18.36
CA LEU A 339 -7.75 8.57 -18.57
C LEU A 339 -7.81 9.42 -17.29
N GLN A 340 -6.67 9.67 -16.69
CA GLN A 340 -6.55 10.59 -15.56
C GLN A 340 -5.45 11.63 -15.85
N LEU A 341 -5.80 12.90 -15.83
CA LEU A 341 -4.87 14.00 -16.12
C LEU A 341 -3.93 14.30 -14.95
N ASP A 342 -4.29 13.91 -13.74
CA ASP A 342 -3.47 14.09 -12.54
C ASP A 342 -2.16 13.30 -12.60
N VAL A 343 -2.13 12.10 -13.20
CA VAL A 343 -0.93 11.27 -13.25
C VAL A 343 0.26 11.95 -13.95
N TYR A 344 0.00 12.81 -14.94
CA TYR A 344 1.07 13.59 -15.58
C TYR A 344 1.70 14.59 -14.61
N GLY A 345 0.89 15.21 -13.76
CA GLY A 345 1.34 16.10 -12.71
C GLY A 345 2.14 15.35 -11.64
N GLU A 346 1.67 14.18 -11.24
CA GLU A 346 2.37 13.33 -10.26
C GLU A 346 3.75 12.90 -10.78
N VAL A 347 3.84 12.42 -12.02
CA VAL A 347 5.14 12.04 -12.62
C VAL A 347 6.08 13.24 -12.67
N MET A 348 5.60 14.40 -13.15
CA MET A 348 6.42 15.61 -13.25
C MET A 348 6.86 16.15 -11.89
N ASP A 349 6.01 16.06 -10.86
CA ASP A 349 6.35 16.47 -9.50
C ASP A 349 7.39 15.51 -8.90
N ALA A 350 7.20 14.19 -9.04
CA ALA A 350 8.17 13.20 -8.60
C ALA A 350 9.57 13.43 -9.23
N MET A 351 9.63 13.67 -10.55
CA MET A 351 10.89 13.96 -11.23
C MET A 351 11.52 15.28 -10.74
N HIS A 352 10.69 16.28 -10.44
CA HIS A 352 11.17 17.57 -9.91
C HIS A 352 11.75 17.42 -8.50
N GLN A 353 11.06 16.70 -7.59
CA GLN A 353 11.56 16.45 -6.24
C GLN A 353 12.86 15.62 -6.27
N GLY A 354 12.93 14.61 -7.14
CA GLY A 354 14.17 13.85 -7.37
C GLY A 354 15.35 14.74 -7.79
N ARG A 355 15.12 15.71 -8.71
CA ARG A 355 16.16 16.69 -9.09
C ARG A 355 16.58 17.57 -7.92
N ARG A 356 15.64 18.08 -7.14
CA ARG A 356 15.95 18.89 -5.95
C ARG A 356 16.79 18.12 -4.92
N ALA A 357 16.56 16.83 -4.78
CA ALA A 357 17.33 15.96 -3.89
C ALA A 357 18.67 15.50 -4.48
N GLY A 358 19.03 15.94 -5.70
CA GLY A 358 20.26 15.49 -6.36
C GLY A 358 20.21 14.04 -6.88
N ILE A 359 19.02 13.47 -6.96
CA ILE A 359 18.80 12.19 -7.60
C ILE A 359 18.70 12.42 -9.10
N ASP A 360 19.88 12.43 -9.74
CA ASP A 360 20.13 12.37 -11.18
C ASP A 360 19.51 13.41 -12.13
N HIS A 361 20.29 13.74 -13.19
CA HIS A 361 19.95 14.67 -14.27
C HIS A 361 20.14 14.00 -15.64
N ASP A 362 19.48 12.86 -15.88
CA ASP A 362 19.54 12.20 -17.18
C ASP A 362 18.73 12.97 -18.23
N LEU A 363 19.39 13.38 -19.35
CA LEU A 363 18.74 14.08 -20.46
C LEU A 363 17.70 13.19 -21.18
N ALA A 364 17.88 11.88 -21.22
CA ALA A 364 16.88 10.97 -21.81
C ALA A 364 15.58 10.96 -21.00
N SER A 365 15.68 11.00 -19.68
CA SER A 365 14.53 11.18 -18.77
C SER A 365 13.83 12.51 -19.03
N TRP A 366 14.58 13.57 -19.35
CA TRP A 366 13.98 14.87 -19.65
C TRP A 366 13.24 14.88 -20.99
N ASP A 367 13.75 14.18 -22.02
CA ASP A 367 13.06 14.05 -23.30
C ASP A 367 11.71 13.35 -23.15
N LEU A 368 11.63 12.29 -22.33
CA LEU A 368 10.38 11.64 -21.97
C LEU A 368 9.42 12.62 -21.27
N GLN A 369 9.92 13.38 -20.28
CA GLN A 369 9.11 14.38 -19.59
C GLN A 369 8.56 15.45 -20.54
N ARG A 370 9.33 15.88 -21.54
CA ARG A 370 8.85 16.83 -22.56
C ARG A 370 7.73 16.25 -23.42
N ALA A 371 7.80 14.96 -23.77
CA ALA A 371 6.72 14.30 -24.49
C ALA A 371 5.41 14.26 -23.66
N LEU A 372 5.50 13.99 -22.35
CA LEU A 372 4.35 14.06 -21.45
C LEU A 372 3.76 15.49 -21.37
N LEU A 373 4.64 16.52 -21.36
CA LEU A 373 4.21 17.92 -21.34
C LEU A 373 3.51 18.35 -22.64
N ASP A 374 3.96 17.90 -23.79
CA ASP A 374 3.30 18.16 -25.08
C ASP A 374 1.87 17.59 -25.09
N PHE A 375 1.68 16.39 -24.50
CA PHE A 375 0.34 15.83 -24.31
C PHE A 375 -0.52 16.67 -23.34
N VAL A 376 0.04 17.09 -22.19
CA VAL A 376 -0.68 17.93 -21.22
C VAL A 376 -1.13 19.24 -21.86
N GLU A 377 -0.27 19.93 -22.62
CA GLU A 377 -0.61 21.19 -23.27
C GLU A 377 -1.82 21.07 -24.22
N SER A 378 -1.93 19.95 -24.93
CA SER A 378 -3.04 19.70 -25.85
C SER A 378 -4.26 19.11 -25.16
N GLY A 379 -4.05 18.26 -24.16
CA GLY A 379 -5.07 17.39 -23.54
C GLY A 379 -5.73 17.95 -22.28
N TRP A 380 -5.13 18.90 -21.57
CA TRP A 380 -5.65 19.33 -20.26
C TRP A 380 -7.09 19.85 -20.27
N ARG A 381 -7.61 20.31 -21.42
CA ARG A 381 -8.98 20.78 -21.58
C ARG A 381 -10.01 19.66 -21.69
N GLN A 382 -9.59 18.40 -21.80
CA GLN A 382 -10.50 17.26 -21.89
C GLN A 382 -11.03 16.90 -20.49
N PRO A 383 -12.25 16.34 -20.38
CA PRO A 383 -12.72 15.69 -19.17
C PRO A 383 -11.96 14.37 -18.97
N ASP A 384 -11.82 13.94 -17.72
CA ASP A 384 -11.14 12.73 -17.33
C ASP A 384 -11.93 11.92 -16.28
N ASP A 385 -11.37 10.81 -15.81
CA ASP A 385 -12.01 9.91 -14.85
C ASP A 385 -11.73 10.31 -13.39
N GLY A 386 -10.78 11.26 -13.15
CA GLY A 386 -10.43 11.80 -11.85
C GLY A 386 -9.68 10.86 -10.92
N ILE A 387 -9.10 11.39 -9.85
CA ILE A 387 -8.21 10.71 -8.91
C ILE A 387 -8.82 9.45 -8.24
N TRP A 388 -10.14 9.43 -8.07
CA TRP A 388 -10.84 8.33 -7.37
C TRP A 388 -11.36 7.23 -8.28
N GLU A 389 -10.93 7.20 -9.55
CA GLU A 389 -11.25 6.12 -10.48
C GLU A 389 -12.75 5.91 -10.67
N VAL A 390 -13.49 7.03 -10.74
CA VAL A 390 -14.96 7.00 -10.82
C VAL A 390 -15.44 6.14 -12.00
N ARG A 391 -16.52 5.39 -11.79
CA ARG A 391 -17.15 4.54 -12.80
C ARG A 391 -18.24 5.27 -13.57
N GLY A 392 -18.45 6.56 -13.26
CA GLY A 392 -19.40 7.45 -13.93
C GLY A 392 -18.82 8.10 -15.20
N PRO A 393 -19.52 9.06 -15.80
CA PRO A 393 -19.01 9.79 -16.96
C PRO A 393 -17.83 10.69 -16.58
N ARG A 394 -16.91 10.87 -17.52
CA ARG A 394 -15.77 11.79 -17.39
C ARG A 394 -16.25 13.20 -17.12
N ARG A 395 -15.52 13.91 -16.22
CA ARG A 395 -15.82 15.28 -15.81
C ARG A 395 -14.55 16.13 -15.84
N HIS A 396 -14.72 17.46 -15.79
CA HIS A 396 -13.59 18.36 -15.56
C HIS A 396 -13.32 18.46 -14.06
N PHE A 397 -12.64 17.45 -13.51
CA PHE A 397 -12.28 17.43 -12.09
C PHE A 397 -11.31 18.57 -11.78
N THR A 398 -11.59 19.32 -10.72
CA THR A 398 -10.76 20.46 -10.30
C THR A 398 -9.34 20.00 -9.96
N HIS A 399 -9.21 18.91 -9.23
CA HIS A 399 -7.90 18.32 -8.89
C HIS A 399 -7.11 17.95 -10.14
N SER A 400 -7.70 17.28 -11.12
CA SER A 400 -7.03 16.91 -12.37
C SER A 400 -6.47 18.11 -13.12
N LYS A 401 -7.20 19.24 -13.12
CA LYS A 401 -6.71 20.48 -13.74
C LYS A 401 -5.60 21.14 -12.92
N VAL A 402 -5.67 21.07 -11.59
CA VAL A 402 -4.56 21.50 -10.72
C VAL A 402 -3.31 20.71 -11.02
N MET A 403 -3.40 19.39 -11.18
CA MET A 403 -2.25 18.55 -11.47
C MET A 403 -1.69 18.76 -12.90
N ALA A 404 -2.53 19.08 -13.89
CA ALA A 404 -2.05 19.53 -15.19
C ALA A 404 -1.27 20.87 -15.08
N TRP A 405 -1.70 21.78 -14.19
CA TRP A 405 -0.92 22.97 -13.83
C TRP A 405 0.42 22.59 -13.18
N VAL A 406 0.41 21.64 -12.24
CA VAL A 406 1.64 21.14 -11.58
C VAL A 406 2.64 20.65 -12.62
N ALA A 407 2.22 19.85 -13.58
CA ALA A 407 3.11 19.37 -14.66
C ALA A 407 3.86 20.53 -15.34
N LEU A 408 3.14 21.58 -15.74
CA LEU A 408 3.71 22.75 -16.41
C LEU A 408 4.54 23.62 -15.46
N ASP A 409 4.15 23.75 -14.20
CA ASP A 409 4.91 24.50 -13.18
C ASP A 409 6.27 23.84 -12.93
N ARG A 410 6.30 22.51 -12.78
CA ARG A 410 7.55 21.75 -12.62
C ARG A 410 8.42 21.80 -13.87
N ALA A 411 7.82 21.88 -15.06
CA ALA A 411 8.53 22.09 -16.31
C ALA A 411 9.21 23.46 -16.38
N VAL A 412 8.49 24.53 -16.00
CA VAL A 412 9.05 25.88 -15.91
C VAL A 412 10.21 25.92 -14.92
N LYS A 413 10.04 25.36 -13.72
CA LYS A 413 11.08 25.25 -12.70
C LYS A 413 12.29 24.43 -13.18
N ALA A 414 12.07 23.38 -13.99
CA ALA A 414 13.14 22.57 -14.56
C ALA A 414 14.05 23.40 -15.49
N VAL A 415 13.48 24.31 -16.29
CA VAL A 415 14.26 25.23 -17.12
C VAL A 415 14.94 26.30 -16.30
N GLU A 416 14.22 26.95 -15.37
CA GLU A 416 14.71 28.14 -14.65
C GLU A 416 15.72 27.77 -13.55
N GLN A 417 15.53 26.67 -12.85
CA GLN A 417 16.35 26.28 -11.70
C GLN A 417 17.46 25.28 -12.07
N PHE A 418 17.23 24.44 -13.08
CA PHE A 418 18.16 23.37 -13.46
C PHE A 418 18.71 23.53 -14.89
N ALA A 419 18.42 24.65 -15.57
CA ALA A 419 18.88 24.98 -16.91
C ALA A 419 18.58 23.89 -17.98
N LEU A 420 17.50 23.13 -17.81
CA LEU A 420 17.09 22.12 -18.79
C LEU A 420 16.47 22.79 -20.04
N PRO A 421 16.70 22.26 -21.26
CA PRO A 421 16.18 22.87 -22.48
C PRO A 421 14.66 22.69 -22.60
N GLY A 422 13.94 23.78 -22.96
CA GLY A 422 12.50 23.69 -23.19
C GLY A 422 11.86 25.02 -23.62
N PRO A 423 10.63 24.98 -24.17
CA PRO A 423 9.89 26.16 -24.61
C PRO A 423 9.21 26.87 -23.42
N VAL A 424 10.03 27.40 -22.50
CA VAL A 424 9.58 27.94 -21.20
C VAL A 424 8.44 28.95 -21.31
N ASP A 425 8.48 29.86 -22.29
CA ASP A 425 7.43 30.86 -22.46
C ASP A 425 6.08 30.24 -22.88
N ARG A 426 6.12 29.16 -23.66
CA ARG A 426 4.93 28.38 -24.03
C ARG A 426 4.31 27.76 -22.78
N TRP A 427 5.13 27.10 -21.95
CA TRP A 427 4.69 26.48 -20.72
C TRP A 427 4.19 27.49 -19.68
N LYS A 428 4.83 28.66 -19.55
CA LYS A 428 4.34 29.75 -18.70
C LYS A 428 2.95 30.23 -19.10
N ARG A 429 2.69 30.38 -20.42
CA ARG A 429 1.35 30.78 -20.91
C ARG A 429 0.31 29.72 -20.58
N ALA A 430 0.55 28.46 -20.89
CA ALA A 430 -0.36 27.37 -20.62
C ALA A 430 -0.62 27.21 -19.10
N ARG A 431 0.45 27.27 -18.27
CA ARG A 431 0.35 27.28 -16.80
C ARG A 431 -0.58 28.39 -16.29
N THR A 432 -0.40 29.60 -16.80
CA THR A 432 -1.22 30.76 -16.42
C THR A 432 -2.68 30.58 -16.86
N GLU A 433 -2.92 30.03 -18.05
CA GLU A 433 -4.25 29.76 -18.56
C GLU A 433 -4.99 28.74 -17.66
N ILE A 434 -4.34 27.63 -17.33
CA ILE A 434 -4.92 26.61 -16.43
C ILE A 434 -5.22 27.21 -15.06
N HIS A 435 -4.28 27.95 -14.47
CA HIS A 435 -4.47 28.59 -13.18
C HIS A 435 -5.72 29.50 -13.18
N ASN A 436 -5.84 30.36 -14.18
CA ASN A 436 -6.97 31.28 -14.32
C ASN A 436 -8.29 30.52 -14.52
N GLU A 437 -8.28 29.44 -15.30
CA GLU A 437 -9.47 28.63 -15.54
C GLU A 437 -9.92 27.90 -14.27
N VAL A 438 -9.01 27.24 -13.56
CA VAL A 438 -9.30 26.55 -12.28
C VAL A 438 -9.87 27.55 -11.26
N CYS A 439 -9.23 28.71 -11.09
CA CYS A 439 -9.70 29.73 -10.16
C CYS A 439 -11.09 30.29 -10.51
N ARG A 440 -11.45 30.28 -11.79
CA ARG A 440 -12.75 30.78 -12.26
C ARG A 440 -13.85 29.73 -12.27
N LYS A 441 -13.53 28.48 -12.74
CA LYS A 441 -14.54 27.43 -12.95
C LYS A 441 -14.62 26.40 -11.84
N GLY A 442 -13.48 26.15 -11.16
CA GLY A 442 -13.40 25.19 -10.06
C GLY A 442 -13.80 25.78 -8.70
N TYR A 443 -13.93 27.11 -8.60
CA TYR A 443 -14.32 27.81 -7.37
C TYR A 443 -15.76 28.28 -7.43
N ASP A 444 -16.55 27.93 -6.42
CA ASP A 444 -17.91 28.46 -6.23
C ASP A 444 -17.89 29.66 -5.25
N PRO A 445 -18.02 30.90 -5.73
CA PRO A 445 -17.98 32.09 -4.87
C PRO A 445 -19.17 32.18 -3.91
N ARG A 446 -20.30 31.52 -4.21
CA ARG A 446 -21.48 31.51 -3.33
C ARG A 446 -21.27 30.60 -2.13
N ARG A 447 -20.54 29.52 -2.32
CA ARG A 447 -20.15 28.59 -1.24
C ARG A 447 -18.83 28.97 -0.57
N GLY A 448 -18.01 29.81 -1.21
CA GLY A 448 -16.69 30.20 -0.74
C GLY A 448 -15.68 29.02 -0.75
N THR A 449 -15.82 28.09 -1.68
CA THR A 449 -15.00 26.86 -1.74
C THR A 449 -14.73 26.42 -3.17
N PHE A 450 -13.61 25.75 -3.40
CA PHE A 450 -13.42 24.90 -4.58
C PHE A 450 -14.40 23.73 -4.54
N THR A 451 -14.76 23.21 -5.71
CA THR A 451 -15.70 22.08 -5.89
C THR A 451 -15.03 20.95 -6.63
N GLN A 452 -15.57 19.74 -6.50
CA GLN A 452 -15.03 18.51 -7.08
C GLN A 452 -14.76 18.64 -8.58
N SER A 453 -15.71 19.16 -9.33
CA SER A 453 -15.61 19.36 -10.77
C SER A 453 -16.28 20.67 -11.20
N TYR A 454 -15.94 21.15 -12.38
CA TYR A 454 -16.51 22.40 -12.93
C TYR A 454 -18.03 22.33 -13.01
N GLY A 455 -18.68 23.33 -12.44
CA GLY A 455 -20.15 23.43 -12.41
C GLY A 455 -20.83 22.52 -11.39
N SER A 456 -20.08 21.71 -10.65
CA SER A 456 -20.59 20.92 -9.52
C SER A 456 -20.71 21.78 -8.25
N ARG A 457 -21.51 21.30 -7.30
CA ARG A 457 -21.57 21.82 -5.93
C ARG A 457 -20.95 20.85 -4.92
N GLU A 458 -20.53 19.68 -5.37
CA GLU A 458 -19.97 18.63 -4.51
C GLU A 458 -18.57 19.01 -4.04
N LEU A 459 -18.25 18.60 -2.82
CA LEU A 459 -16.92 18.68 -2.25
C LEU A 459 -16.16 17.38 -2.47
N ASP A 460 -14.82 17.49 -2.47
CA ASP A 460 -13.90 16.38 -2.65
C ASP A 460 -12.65 16.62 -1.79
N ALA A 461 -12.21 15.59 -1.09
CA ALA A 461 -11.02 15.66 -0.25
C ALA A 461 -9.73 15.91 -1.06
N SER A 462 -9.69 15.57 -2.36
CA SER A 462 -8.56 15.87 -3.24
C SER A 462 -8.28 17.39 -3.37
N LEU A 463 -9.27 18.23 -3.07
CA LEU A 463 -9.09 19.68 -3.01
C LEU A 463 -8.12 20.13 -1.91
N LEU A 464 -7.89 19.28 -0.90
CA LEU A 464 -6.85 19.49 0.12
C LEU A 464 -5.44 19.45 -0.48
N LEU A 465 -5.26 18.86 -1.66
CA LEU A 465 -3.97 18.83 -2.35
C LEU A 465 -3.61 20.19 -3.00
N ILE A 466 -4.57 21.08 -3.24
CA ILE A 466 -4.33 22.39 -3.86
C ILE A 466 -3.17 23.16 -3.21
N PRO A 467 -3.13 23.38 -1.88
CA PRO A 467 -1.97 24.03 -1.27
C PRO A 467 -0.77 23.09 -1.10
N LEU A 468 -0.99 21.77 -0.98
CA LEU A 468 0.11 20.81 -0.78
C LEU A 468 1.00 20.69 -2.02
N VAL A 469 0.47 20.92 -3.23
CA VAL A 469 1.24 20.93 -4.49
C VAL A 469 1.73 22.33 -4.90
N GLY A 470 1.40 23.36 -4.10
CA GLY A 470 1.85 24.75 -4.33
C GLY A 470 1.01 25.53 -5.36
N PHE A 471 -0.20 25.07 -5.71
CA PHE A 471 -1.08 25.77 -6.66
C PHE A 471 -1.58 27.12 -6.10
N LEU A 472 -2.00 27.14 -4.85
CA LEU A 472 -2.34 28.33 -4.07
C LEU A 472 -1.78 28.19 -2.65
N PRO A 473 -1.35 29.29 -2.01
CA PRO A 473 -0.88 29.23 -0.63
C PRO A 473 -2.01 28.90 0.34
N ALA A 474 -1.68 28.24 1.46
CA ALA A 474 -2.64 27.92 2.52
C ALA A 474 -3.32 29.18 3.14
N SER A 475 -2.71 30.36 2.98
CA SER A 475 -3.24 31.64 3.42
C SER A 475 -4.28 32.25 2.46
N ASP A 476 -4.46 31.70 1.25
CA ASP A 476 -5.47 32.15 0.30
C ASP A 476 -6.88 31.94 0.85
N GLU A 477 -7.77 32.94 0.71
CA GLU A 477 -9.13 32.88 1.26
C GLU A 477 -9.94 31.71 0.67
N ARG A 478 -9.73 31.38 -0.60
CA ARG A 478 -10.40 30.27 -1.29
C ARG A 478 -9.98 28.94 -0.72
N VAL A 479 -8.69 28.79 -0.39
CA VAL A 479 -8.12 27.58 0.25
C VAL A 479 -8.67 27.45 1.68
N ARG A 480 -8.65 28.52 2.47
CA ARG A 480 -9.23 28.52 3.81
C ARG A 480 -10.72 28.17 3.81
N GLY A 481 -11.47 28.74 2.87
CA GLY A 481 -12.88 28.42 2.68
C GLY A 481 -13.11 26.94 2.32
N THR A 482 -12.26 26.38 1.47
CA THR A 482 -12.32 24.97 1.07
C THR A 482 -12.02 24.04 2.25
N ILE A 483 -10.96 24.29 3.02
CA ILE A 483 -10.63 23.52 4.23
C ILE A 483 -11.79 23.57 5.22
N ALA A 484 -12.37 24.76 5.47
CA ALA A 484 -13.51 24.90 6.38
C ALA A 484 -14.75 24.15 5.89
N ALA A 485 -15.03 24.17 4.57
CA ALA A 485 -16.13 23.43 3.98
C ALA A 485 -15.93 21.90 4.11
N ILE A 486 -14.73 21.40 3.84
CA ILE A 486 -14.39 19.97 4.00
C ILE A 486 -14.52 19.57 5.48
N GLN A 487 -13.99 20.37 6.41
CA GLN A 487 -14.14 20.10 7.84
C GLN A 487 -15.61 20.00 8.29
N ARG A 488 -16.49 20.82 7.71
CA ARG A 488 -17.92 20.85 8.05
C ARG A 488 -18.73 19.73 7.40
N GLU A 489 -18.39 19.34 6.16
CA GLU A 489 -19.27 18.51 5.32
C GLU A 489 -18.73 17.11 5.06
N LEU A 490 -17.39 16.92 5.06
CA LEU A 490 -16.78 15.62 4.78
C LEU A 490 -16.16 14.95 6.02
N VAL A 491 -16.07 15.62 7.17
CA VAL A 491 -15.53 15.02 8.39
C VAL A 491 -16.66 14.32 9.17
N THR A 492 -16.45 13.04 9.47
CA THR A 492 -17.31 12.22 10.33
C THR A 492 -16.43 11.60 11.42
N ASP A 493 -16.78 11.78 12.69
CA ASP A 493 -16.03 11.28 13.86
C ASP A 493 -14.52 11.65 13.84
N GLY A 494 -14.20 12.76 13.17
CA GLY A 494 -12.83 13.28 13.03
C GLY A 494 -12.01 12.68 11.88
N PHE A 495 -12.63 11.92 10.99
CA PHE A 495 -12.02 11.37 9.77
C PHE A 495 -12.66 11.96 8.53
N VAL A 496 -11.84 12.23 7.51
CA VAL A 496 -12.26 12.87 6.25
C VAL A 496 -12.68 11.77 5.26
N ARG A 497 -13.90 11.86 4.75
CA ARG A 497 -14.36 11.04 3.61
C ARG A 497 -13.85 11.61 2.29
N ARG A 498 -13.65 10.77 1.28
CA ARG A 498 -13.23 11.19 -0.08
C ARG A 498 -14.19 12.23 -0.64
N TYR A 499 -15.48 11.96 -0.60
CA TYR A 499 -16.61 12.80 -1.04
C TYR A 499 -17.89 12.33 -0.35
N SER A 500 -19.02 12.99 -0.64
CA SER A 500 -20.30 12.54 -0.12
C SER A 500 -20.85 11.39 -0.97
N THR A 501 -21.05 10.22 -0.35
CA THR A 501 -21.72 9.05 -0.94
C THR A 501 -23.19 9.05 -0.51
N SER A 502 -23.98 10.09 -0.86
CA SER A 502 -25.41 10.10 -0.56
C SER A 502 -26.19 9.07 -1.40
N GLU A 503 -27.33 8.61 -0.87
CA GLU A 503 -28.24 7.72 -1.59
C GLU A 503 -28.61 8.33 -2.95
N GLY A 504 -28.09 7.73 -4.04
CA GLY A 504 -28.32 8.21 -5.41
C GLY A 504 -27.19 7.88 -6.39
N GLY A 505 -26.00 7.52 -5.93
CA GLY A 505 -24.90 7.02 -6.80
C GLY A 505 -24.38 7.98 -7.87
N GLU A 506 -24.68 9.29 -7.78
CA GLU A 506 -24.38 10.25 -8.85
C GLU A 506 -22.92 10.71 -8.91
N VAL A 507 -22.12 10.50 -7.84
CA VAL A 507 -20.76 11.04 -7.77
C VAL A 507 -19.76 10.14 -8.49
N ASP A 508 -19.78 8.84 -8.24
CA ASP A 508 -18.80 7.88 -8.74
C ASP A 508 -19.38 6.70 -9.53
N GLY A 509 -20.71 6.59 -9.62
CA GLY A 509 -21.41 5.50 -10.35
C GLY A 509 -21.42 4.16 -9.60
N LEU A 510 -21.12 4.18 -8.29
CA LEU A 510 -21.10 2.98 -7.42
C LEU A 510 -22.16 3.11 -6.31
N PRO A 511 -22.62 1.98 -5.72
CA PRO A 511 -23.48 2.02 -4.54
C PRO A 511 -22.85 2.82 -3.41
N ALA A 512 -23.70 3.48 -2.62
CA ALA A 512 -23.27 4.24 -1.45
C ALA A 512 -22.62 3.33 -0.39
N GLY A 513 -21.70 3.89 0.37
CA GLY A 513 -21.04 3.23 1.50
C GLY A 513 -19.57 2.93 1.22
N GLU A 514 -18.73 3.61 1.99
CA GLU A 514 -17.29 3.39 2.11
C GLU A 514 -16.85 3.86 3.49
N GLY A 515 -15.68 3.42 3.94
CA GLY A 515 -15.01 3.96 5.11
C GLY A 515 -14.47 5.37 4.89
N ALA A 516 -13.74 5.89 5.86
CA ALA A 516 -12.96 7.11 5.70
C ALA A 516 -11.57 6.74 5.16
N PHE A 517 -11.22 7.20 3.98
CA PHE A 517 -9.92 6.99 3.36
C PHE A 517 -8.84 7.73 4.16
N LEU A 518 -7.90 6.99 4.78
CA LEU A 518 -7.00 7.56 5.78
C LEU A 518 -6.13 8.69 5.24
N ALA A 519 -5.70 8.59 3.98
CA ALA A 519 -4.89 9.62 3.31
C ALA A 519 -5.57 11.01 3.33
N CYS A 520 -6.89 11.07 3.19
CA CYS A 520 -7.63 12.34 3.22
C CYS A 520 -7.52 13.05 4.57
N THR A 521 -7.49 12.30 5.67
CA THR A 521 -7.31 12.88 7.01
C THR A 521 -5.86 13.33 7.23
N PHE A 522 -4.87 12.61 6.69
CA PHE A 522 -3.47 13.07 6.68
C PHE A 522 -3.34 14.39 5.89
N TRP A 523 -3.96 14.50 4.71
CA TRP A 523 -3.96 15.76 3.95
C TRP A 523 -4.62 16.92 4.71
N LEU A 524 -5.69 16.66 5.47
CA LEU A 524 -6.29 17.68 6.32
C LEU A 524 -5.31 18.13 7.41
N ALA A 525 -4.63 17.20 8.09
CA ALA A 525 -3.63 17.51 9.10
C ALA A 525 -2.48 18.35 8.51
N ASP A 526 -1.99 18.02 7.31
CA ASP A 526 -0.96 18.77 6.61
C ASP A 526 -1.42 20.22 6.31
N ASN A 527 -2.66 20.39 5.84
CA ASN A 527 -3.25 21.70 5.60
C ASN A 527 -3.39 22.55 6.86
N LEU A 528 -3.82 21.93 7.95
CA LEU A 528 -3.90 22.59 9.26
C LEU A 528 -2.52 23.05 9.73
N ALA A 529 -1.48 22.21 9.55
CA ALA A 529 -0.10 22.56 9.88
C ALA A 529 0.40 23.74 9.03
N LEU A 530 0.15 23.73 7.71
CA LEU A 530 0.48 24.85 6.80
C LEU A 530 -0.26 26.14 7.16
N ALA A 531 -1.50 26.04 7.61
CA ALA A 531 -2.31 27.19 8.06
C ALA A 531 -1.93 27.70 9.47
N GLY A 532 -0.91 27.09 10.13
CA GLY A 532 -0.48 27.45 11.48
C GLY A 532 -1.35 26.90 12.61
N ARG A 533 -2.36 26.07 12.32
CA ARG A 533 -3.28 25.43 13.29
C ARG A 533 -2.66 24.12 13.82
N ARG A 534 -1.48 24.24 14.44
CA ARG A 534 -0.63 23.10 14.79
C ARG A 534 -1.28 22.12 15.78
N ASP A 535 -1.98 22.62 16.78
CA ASP A 535 -2.61 21.77 17.81
C ASP A 535 -3.71 20.90 17.18
N GLU A 536 -4.49 21.46 16.25
CA GLU A 536 -5.53 20.73 15.53
C GLU A 536 -4.92 19.71 14.56
N ALA A 537 -3.84 20.10 13.87
CA ALA A 537 -3.09 19.19 12.99
C ALA A 537 -2.52 18.00 13.77
N GLN A 538 -1.90 18.25 14.92
CA GLN A 538 -1.37 17.21 15.78
C GLN A 538 -2.48 16.30 16.32
N ALA A 539 -3.61 16.86 16.77
CA ALA A 539 -4.73 16.07 17.26
C ALA A 539 -5.34 15.16 16.18
N ALA A 540 -5.43 15.65 14.92
CA ALA A 540 -5.86 14.84 13.79
C ALA A 540 -4.86 13.70 13.49
N PHE A 541 -3.57 13.99 13.50
CA PHE A 541 -2.51 13.02 13.29
C PHE A 541 -2.45 11.95 14.39
N GLU A 542 -2.54 12.34 15.66
CA GLU A 542 -2.54 11.39 16.78
C GLU A 542 -3.76 10.47 16.76
N ARG A 543 -4.92 10.96 16.30
CA ARG A 543 -6.10 10.14 16.07
C ARG A 543 -5.84 9.08 15.01
N LEU A 544 -5.19 9.42 13.90
CA LEU A 544 -4.77 8.44 12.87
C LEU A 544 -3.76 7.44 13.41
N LEU A 545 -2.78 7.89 14.21
CA LEU A 545 -1.82 7.00 14.86
C LEU A 545 -2.47 5.97 15.79
N ALA A 546 -3.59 6.33 16.42
CA ALA A 546 -4.34 5.43 17.31
C ALA A 546 -5.08 4.32 16.55
N LEU A 547 -5.24 4.43 15.23
CA LEU A 547 -5.85 3.38 14.38
C LEU A 547 -4.87 2.27 14.00
N ARG A 548 -3.57 2.47 14.19
CA ARG A 548 -2.59 1.41 13.91
C ARG A 548 -2.91 0.19 14.76
N ASN A 549 -2.79 -0.97 14.14
CA ASN A 549 -2.97 -2.20 14.89
C ASN A 549 -1.84 -2.44 15.92
N ASP A 550 -1.90 -3.55 16.64
CA ASP A 550 -0.95 -3.91 17.71
C ASP A 550 0.51 -4.02 17.24
N VAL A 551 0.75 -4.19 15.94
CA VAL A 551 2.07 -4.24 15.32
C VAL A 551 2.41 -3.00 14.47
N GLY A 552 1.57 -1.97 14.52
CA GLY A 552 1.84 -0.65 13.93
C GLY A 552 1.45 -0.47 12.47
N LEU A 553 0.60 -1.32 11.91
CA LEU A 553 0.15 -1.28 10.52
C LEU A 553 -1.18 -0.53 10.35
N LEU A 554 -1.38 0.06 9.17
CA LEU A 554 -2.58 0.77 8.75
C LEU A 554 -3.19 0.13 7.51
N ALA A 555 -4.53 0.08 7.46
CA ALA A 555 -5.30 -0.27 6.27
C ALA A 555 -5.52 0.97 5.38
N GLU A 556 -6.26 0.78 4.30
CA GLU A 556 -6.68 1.81 3.37
C GLU A 556 -7.64 2.80 4.02
N GLU A 557 -8.65 2.28 4.68
CA GLU A 557 -9.76 3.04 5.24
C GLU A 557 -10.08 2.62 6.68
N TYR A 558 -10.87 3.43 7.32
CA TYR A 558 -11.44 3.16 8.63
C TYR A 558 -12.96 3.39 8.61
N ASP A 559 -13.73 2.43 9.10
CA ASP A 559 -15.16 2.58 9.33
C ASP A 559 -15.38 3.10 10.76
N PRO A 560 -15.73 4.40 10.94
CA PRO A 560 -15.94 4.97 12.27
C PRO A 560 -17.15 4.36 13.01
N ALA A 561 -18.18 3.91 12.28
CA ALA A 561 -19.38 3.34 12.87
C ALA A 561 -19.12 1.93 13.40
N ALA A 562 -18.46 1.09 12.62
CA ALA A 562 -18.06 -0.25 13.04
C ALA A 562 -16.81 -0.25 13.94
N LYS A 563 -16.04 0.84 13.96
CA LYS A 563 -14.72 0.96 14.61
C LYS A 563 -13.74 -0.10 14.12
N ARG A 564 -13.67 -0.29 12.79
CA ARG A 564 -12.90 -1.33 12.14
C ARG A 564 -12.01 -0.74 11.05
N LEU A 565 -10.82 -1.31 10.89
CA LEU A 565 -10.03 -1.13 9.68
C LEU A 565 -10.72 -1.85 8.52
N VAL A 566 -10.80 -1.20 7.35
CA VAL A 566 -11.39 -1.72 6.11
C VAL A 566 -10.52 -1.36 4.91
N GLY A 567 -10.82 -1.94 3.75
CA GLY A 567 -9.98 -1.80 2.56
C GLY A 567 -8.71 -2.65 2.59
N ASN A 568 -7.89 -2.55 1.55
CA ASN A 568 -6.69 -3.37 1.40
C ASN A 568 -5.62 -3.08 2.47
N PHE A 569 -4.85 -4.12 2.88
CA PHE A 569 -4.02 -4.07 4.08
C PHE A 569 -2.70 -4.85 3.93
N PRO A 570 -1.57 -4.33 4.54
CA PRO A 570 -1.41 -2.92 4.88
C PRO A 570 -1.33 -2.06 3.60
N GLN A 571 -1.76 -0.81 3.68
CA GLN A 571 -1.81 0.05 2.50
C GLN A 571 -0.66 1.05 2.48
N ALA A 572 0.09 1.08 1.36
CA ALA A 572 1.26 1.94 1.18
C ALA A 572 0.93 3.42 1.38
N PHE A 573 -0.17 3.91 0.79
CA PHE A 573 -0.51 5.33 0.80
C PHE A 573 -0.85 5.85 2.20
N SER A 574 -1.47 5.04 3.06
CA SER A 574 -1.69 5.36 4.47
C SER A 574 -0.38 5.50 5.25
N HIS A 575 0.60 4.62 5.00
CA HIS A 575 1.93 4.70 5.60
C HIS A 575 2.74 5.88 5.06
N VAL A 576 2.63 6.20 3.78
CA VAL A 576 3.21 7.42 3.17
C VAL A 576 2.62 8.68 3.80
N GLY A 577 1.29 8.73 3.98
CA GLY A 577 0.62 9.84 4.66
C GLY A 577 1.15 10.04 6.08
N LEU A 578 1.32 8.95 6.84
CA LEU A 578 1.89 9.00 8.19
C LEU A 578 3.30 9.61 8.19
N ILE A 579 4.19 9.16 7.31
CA ILE A 579 5.58 9.64 7.23
C ILE A 579 5.60 11.14 6.90
N ASN A 580 4.91 11.54 5.82
CA ASN A 580 4.93 12.92 5.34
C ASN A 580 4.32 13.90 6.34
N THR A 581 3.20 13.52 6.99
CA THR A 581 2.57 14.36 8.00
C THR A 581 3.42 14.48 9.26
N ALA A 582 4.08 13.41 9.71
CA ALA A 582 5.04 13.49 10.82
C ALA A 582 6.15 14.53 10.53
N HIS A 583 6.70 14.50 9.32
CA HIS A 583 7.71 15.49 8.90
C HIS A 583 7.13 16.90 8.76
N ASN A 584 5.92 17.07 8.21
CA ASN A 584 5.26 18.37 8.12
C ASN A 584 5.02 19.01 9.50
N LEU A 585 4.62 18.21 10.48
CA LEU A 585 4.43 18.66 11.86
C LEU A 585 5.75 19.07 12.55
N THR A 586 6.88 18.45 12.20
CA THR A 586 8.20 18.85 12.72
C THR A 586 8.79 20.08 11.99
N GLY A 587 8.17 20.50 10.89
CA GLY A 587 8.55 21.70 10.14
C GLY A 587 9.61 21.48 9.05
N VAL A 588 10.00 20.23 8.78
CA VAL A 588 10.94 19.84 7.72
C VAL A 588 10.26 19.08 6.56
N GLY A 589 8.94 18.98 6.58
CA GLY A 589 8.19 18.19 5.62
C GLY A 589 8.01 18.83 4.24
N PRO A 590 7.61 18.03 3.23
CA PRO A 590 7.58 18.40 1.82
C PRO A 590 6.60 19.53 1.50
N ALA A 591 5.52 19.66 2.26
CA ALA A 591 4.47 20.65 2.00
C ALA A 591 4.98 22.10 2.04
N ARG A 592 5.95 22.43 2.91
CA ARG A 592 6.56 23.77 2.97
C ARG A 592 7.45 24.07 1.79
N HIS A 593 8.24 23.11 1.35
CA HIS A 593 9.23 23.29 0.28
C HIS A 593 8.60 23.52 -1.10
N ARG A 594 7.34 23.18 -1.30
CA ARG A 594 6.62 23.42 -2.56
C ARG A 594 6.18 24.87 -2.75
N HIS A 595 6.14 25.65 -1.66
CA HIS A 595 5.88 27.08 -1.68
C HIS A 595 7.15 27.94 -1.73
N ASP A 596 8.31 27.36 -1.49
CA ASP A 596 9.59 28.04 -1.68
C ASP A 596 9.86 28.16 -3.17
N THR A 597 9.76 29.39 -3.69
CA THR A 597 9.90 29.73 -5.13
C THR A 597 11.35 29.71 -5.60
#